data_c9bf9c7e6518b1c4449be926a5321d5f
#
_entry.id   c9bf9c7e6518b1c4449be926a5321d5f
#
_cell.length_a   1.000
_cell.length_b   1.000
_cell.length_c   1.000
_cell.angle_alpha   90.00
_cell.angle_beta   90.00
_cell.angle_gamma   90.00
#
_symmetry.space_group_name_H-M   'P 1'
#
loop_
_entity.id
_entity.type
_entity.pdbx_description
1 polymer ?
#
loop_
_entity_poly.entity_id
_entity_poly.type
_entity_poly.pdbx_seq_one_letter_code
_entity_poly.pdbx_strand_id
1 'polypeptide(L)'
;MRILSLTLLSLLSSLIALSAAEKPNIIFFLVDDYDKPETSPYGGKALTPNLDRLAAEGMLFNNAYVTSTVCTPSRYTMLTGRYAGSSTAKEFLTLFPKGRQSMPGFNVGLEHDNMNVGNVLARNGYATGFVGKYHVGSEHDKGFLKEEGLFDIPKNVEYTDELNQHKYRNEKIHRKLIKDRGFTWAKNIYWGNLKDPFKGHNPEWTTAAAIEFIEEHKDQPFYLHVCSTLLHGPNGEWHNSLLNRELVTGEGMIEKPINSQPSRASVMKRIKAAGLTENEAGYLWMDDSIGVILDKLDDLGIADNTIFLFVADHGSRGKGSLFRSNGMEVPCIVRWPNGIKAGTVCDELMQSTDFVPTWFDVAGAEIPKGYHLDGISFAPLFKTPDKPYRDYVFGEMGGARSIKTKDWNLITLRYPKDVVAYENRKLKQLTGLSGGISRAGYTHKDAFDTAQLYHLGRDPGEQRNLAGKPEHASQLKKMMQTLTTVLEVFPDHPYGELFPGGDTTGPEEAAALLKRVKIAYGPDAKSKKRLLKRQRKKKKKN
;
A
#
# COMPACT_ATOMS: atom_id res chain seq x y z
N MET A 1 -28.28 -61.40 13.12
CA MET A 1 -27.01 -60.66 13.31
C MET A 1 -26.48 -59.90 12.09
N ARG A 2 -27.01 -60.02 10.87
CA ARG A 2 -26.51 -59.25 9.68
C ARG A 2 -27.19 -57.93 9.42
N ILE A 3 -28.32 -57.63 10.05
CA ILE A 3 -29.08 -56.37 9.82
C ILE A 3 -28.62 -55.23 10.75
N LEU A 4 -28.05 -55.53 11.94
CA LEU A 4 -27.51 -54.53 12.85
C LEU A 4 -26.17 -53.91 12.39
N SER A 5 -25.39 -54.62 11.56
CA SER A 5 -24.08 -54.10 11.09
C SER A 5 -24.19 -53.08 9.95
N LEU A 6 -25.27 -53.08 9.17
CA LEU A 6 -25.49 -52.14 8.08
C LEU A 6 -26.01 -50.77 8.54
N THR A 7 -26.78 -50.76 9.64
CA THR A 7 -27.29 -49.50 10.24
C THR A 7 -26.20 -48.75 11.02
N LEU A 8 -25.21 -49.43 11.58
CA LEU A 8 -24.09 -48.77 12.26
C LEU A 8 -23.09 -48.16 11.25
N LEU A 9 -22.91 -48.73 10.07
CA LEU A 9 -22.04 -48.17 9.02
C LEU A 9 -22.66 -46.90 8.37
N SER A 10 -23.99 -46.85 8.24
CA SER A 10 -24.68 -45.67 7.71
C SER A 10 -24.73 -44.51 8.72
N LEU A 11 -24.74 -44.78 10.01
CA LEU A 11 -24.63 -43.75 11.08
C LEU A 11 -23.18 -43.25 11.25
N LEU A 12 -22.16 -44.05 11.01
CA LEU A 12 -20.77 -43.58 11.05
C LEU A 12 -20.40 -42.72 9.82
N SER A 13 -20.98 -42.99 8.64
CA SER A 13 -20.78 -42.14 7.47
C SER A 13 -21.47 -40.77 7.55
N SER A 14 -22.53 -40.65 8.34
CA SER A 14 -23.19 -39.35 8.60
C SER A 14 -22.55 -38.54 9.72
N LEU A 15 -21.67 -39.11 10.54
CA LEU A 15 -20.95 -38.41 11.62
C LEU A 15 -19.57 -37.90 11.18
N ILE A 16 -19.07 -38.26 9.99
CA ILE A 16 -17.78 -37.75 9.45
C ILE A 16 -17.97 -36.49 8.58
N ALA A 17 -19.20 -36.10 8.32
CA ALA A 17 -19.50 -34.75 7.86
C ALA A 17 -19.54 -33.74 9.04
N LEU A 18 -18.54 -33.79 9.94
CA LEU A 18 -18.15 -32.63 10.69
C LEU A 18 -17.57 -31.68 9.63
N SER A 19 -18.38 -30.75 9.15
CA SER A 19 -18.06 -29.70 8.21
C SER A 19 -16.67 -29.13 8.60
N ALA A 20 -15.63 -29.52 7.87
CA ALA A 20 -14.45 -28.68 7.85
C ALA A 20 -14.98 -27.30 7.49
N ALA A 21 -14.78 -26.30 8.37
CA ALA A 21 -15.29 -24.95 8.14
C ALA A 21 -14.86 -24.56 6.73
N GLU A 22 -15.84 -24.21 5.90
CA GLU A 22 -15.59 -23.89 4.50
C GLU A 22 -14.59 -22.71 4.46
N LYS A 23 -13.47 -22.90 3.77
CA LYS A 23 -12.44 -21.87 3.66
C LYS A 23 -13.04 -20.58 3.10
N PRO A 24 -12.89 -19.42 3.77
CA PRO A 24 -13.50 -18.19 3.30
C PRO A 24 -12.85 -17.69 2.00
N ASN A 25 -13.64 -17.07 1.13
CA ASN A 25 -13.11 -16.22 0.08
C ASN A 25 -12.48 -14.97 0.68
N ILE A 26 -11.47 -14.42 0.02
CA ILE A 26 -10.77 -13.22 0.50
C ILE A 26 -10.66 -12.23 -0.65
N ILE A 27 -11.23 -11.04 -0.48
CA ILE A 27 -11.05 -9.90 -1.39
C ILE A 27 -10.26 -8.83 -0.65
N PHE A 28 -9.09 -8.51 -1.17
CA PHE A 28 -8.22 -7.44 -0.68
C PHE A 28 -8.33 -6.25 -1.62
N PHE A 29 -9.13 -5.24 -1.24
CA PHE A 29 -9.36 -4.04 -2.05
C PHE A 29 -8.44 -2.92 -1.60
N LEU A 30 -7.42 -2.64 -2.41
CA LEU A 30 -6.35 -1.67 -2.13
C LEU A 30 -6.53 -0.41 -2.97
N VAL A 31 -6.62 0.74 -2.31
CA VAL A 31 -6.68 2.05 -2.97
C VAL A 31 -5.36 2.81 -2.86
N ASP A 32 -5.15 3.75 -3.77
CA ASP A 32 -3.90 4.50 -3.94
C ASP A 32 -4.03 5.94 -3.41
N ASP A 33 -3.07 6.41 -2.59
CA ASP A 33 -3.03 7.81 -2.11
C ASP A 33 -4.32 8.26 -1.37
N TYR A 34 -4.82 7.51 -0.40
CA TYR A 34 -6.11 7.77 0.26
C TYR A 34 -5.95 8.21 1.73
N ASP A 35 -6.42 9.39 2.06
CA ASP A 35 -6.34 9.96 3.41
C ASP A 35 -7.53 9.53 4.28
N LYS A 36 -7.27 8.88 5.41
CA LYS A 36 -8.28 8.40 6.37
C LYS A 36 -9.29 9.48 6.80
N PRO A 37 -8.90 10.72 7.13
CA PRO A 37 -9.83 11.76 7.56
C PRO A 37 -10.84 12.21 6.50
N GLU A 38 -10.65 11.84 5.24
CA GLU A 38 -11.62 12.15 4.18
C GLU A 38 -12.73 11.09 4.06
N THR A 39 -12.52 9.91 4.64
CA THR A 39 -13.40 8.73 4.52
C THR A 39 -14.64 8.86 5.40
N SER A 40 -15.84 8.70 4.86
CA SER A 40 -17.12 8.89 5.61
C SER A 40 -17.22 8.02 6.86
N PRO A 41 -16.88 6.71 6.89
CA PRO A 41 -16.91 5.91 8.12
C PRO A 41 -16.03 6.43 9.24
N TYR A 42 -15.03 7.27 8.94
CA TYR A 42 -14.15 7.92 9.92
C TYR A 42 -14.53 9.39 10.19
N GLY A 43 -15.75 9.79 9.83
CA GLY A 43 -16.24 11.16 10.00
C GLY A 43 -15.81 12.14 8.91
N GLY A 44 -15.21 11.65 7.83
CA GLY A 44 -14.88 12.46 6.65
C GLY A 44 -16.12 12.86 5.85
N LYS A 45 -15.94 13.81 4.95
CA LYS A 45 -17.04 14.36 4.13
C LYS A 45 -17.18 13.75 2.73
N ALA A 46 -16.29 12.83 2.35
CA ALA A 46 -16.40 12.15 1.07
C ALA A 46 -17.71 11.34 1.01
N LEU A 47 -18.39 11.39 -0.14
CA LEU A 47 -19.57 10.59 -0.37
C LEU A 47 -19.14 9.16 -0.75
N THR A 48 -19.17 8.24 0.23
CA THR A 48 -18.72 6.86 0.06
C THR A 48 -19.72 5.88 0.69
N PRO A 49 -20.96 5.78 0.16
CA PRO A 49 -22.03 4.99 0.76
C PRO A 49 -21.73 3.49 0.83
N ASN A 50 -20.89 2.94 -0.05
CA ASN A 50 -20.51 1.54 -0.02
C ASN A 50 -19.43 1.26 1.03
N LEU A 51 -18.55 2.22 1.33
CA LEU A 51 -17.67 2.15 2.50
C LEU A 51 -18.46 2.27 3.81
N ASP A 52 -19.50 3.11 3.85
CA ASP A 52 -20.41 3.18 5.01
C ASP A 52 -21.13 1.85 5.23
N ARG A 53 -21.62 1.21 4.15
CA ARG A 53 -22.19 -0.14 4.19
C ARG A 53 -21.16 -1.15 4.70
N LEU A 54 -19.94 -1.15 4.16
CA LEU A 54 -18.86 -2.05 4.55
C LEU A 54 -18.53 -1.93 6.05
N ALA A 55 -18.49 -0.71 6.59
CA ALA A 55 -18.26 -0.45 8.01
C ALA A 55 -19.46 -0.87 8.89
N ALA A 56 -20.69 -0.61 8.43
CA ALA A 56 -21.90 -0.98 9.15
C ALA A 56 -22.09 -2.50 9.23
N GLU A 57 -21.72 -3.24 8.18
CA GLU A 57 -21.80 -4.70 8.11
C GLU A 57 -20.54 -5.43 8.61
N GLY A 58 -19.48 -4.70 8.97
CA GLY A 58 -18.16 -5.25 9.31
C GLY A 58 -17.52 -4.65 10.55
N MET A 59 -16.20 -4.53 10.49
CA MET A 59 -15.33 -3.99 11.53
C MET A 59 -14.49 -2.83 10.99
N LEU A 60 -14.48 -1.73 11.73
CA LEU A 60 -13.68 -0.55 11.45
C LEU A 60 -12.44 -0.53 12.36
N PHE A 61 -11.24 -0.44 11.79
CA PHE A 61 -10.00 -0.30 12.53
C PHE A 61 -9.61 1.16 12.69
N ASN A 62 -9.56 1.66 13.93
CA ASN A 62 -9.18 3.04 14.21
C ASN A 62 -7.67 3.30 14.11
N ASN A 63 -6.85 2.26 14.31
CA ASN A 63 -5.39 2.40 14.40
C ASN A 63 -4.66 1.48 13.41
N ALA A 64 -5.02 1.58 12.12
CA ALA A 64 -4.35 0.86 11.03
C ALA A 64 -3.24 1.73 10.41
N TYR A 65 -2.05 1.13 10.25
CA TYR A 65 -0.86 1.80 9.76
C TYR A 65 -0.17 1.02 8.64
N VAL A 66 0.37 1.75 7.68
CA VAL A 66 1.31 1.18 6.71
C VAL A 66 2.75 1.31 7.21
N THR A 67 3.60 0.36 6.84
CA THR A 67 5.02 0.39 7.23
C THR A 67 5.86 1.31 6.35
N SER A 68 5.36 1.68 5.17
CA SER A 68 6.01 2.62 4.25
C SER A 68 4.97 3.51 3.57
N THR A 69 5.30 4.77 3.36
CA THR A 69 4.38 5.80 2.90
C THR A 69 4.56 6.20 1.43
N VAL A 70 5.05 5.28 0.61
CA VAL A 70 5.00 5.35 -0.85
C VAL A 70 4.58 3.99 -1.44
N CYS A 71 4.00 4.01 -2.62
CA CYS A 71 3.29 2.87 -3.20
C CYS A 71 4.11 1.57 -3.23
N THR A 72 5.31 1.57 -3.82
CA THR A 72 6.08 0.35 -4.07
C THR A 72 6.41 -0.44 -2.79
N PRO A 73 7.07 0.13 -1.76
CA PRO A 73 7.38 -0.63 -0.55
C PRO A 73 6.14 -0.99 0.27
N SER A 74 5.10 -0.14 0.29
CA SER A 74 3.84 -0.48 0.96
C SER A 74 3.14 -1.67 0.31
N ARG A 75 3.04 -1.69 -1.02
CA ARG A 75 2.45 -2.82 -1.77
C ARG A 75 3.28 -4.09 -1.66
N TYR A 76 4.62 -3.98 -1.65
CA TYR A 76 5.50 -5.10 -1.35
C TYR A 76 5.17 -5.75 0.01
N THR A 77 5.04 -4.92 1.05
CA THR A 77 4.69 -5.40 2.40
C THR A 77 3.35 -6.12 2.43
N MET A 78 2.35 -5.59 1.73
CA MET A 78 1.00 -6.18 1.66
C MET A 78 0.95 -7.48 0.87
N LEU A 79 1.90 -7.72 -0.03
CA LEU A 79 2.02 -8.97 -0.79
C LEU A 79 2.86 -10.02 -0.07
N THR A 80 3.85 -9.60 0.73
CA THR A 80 4.84 -10.52 1.32
C THR A 80 4.73 -10.68 2.84
N GLY A 81 4.06 -9.77 3.55
CA GLY A 81 4.10 -9.74 5.02
C GLY A 81 5.48 -9.42 5.60
N ARG A 82 6.41 -8.94 4.76
CA ARG A 82 7.79 -8.56 5.12
C ARG A 82 7.95 -7.05 5.12
N TYR A 83 8.86 -6.54 5.94
CA TYR A 83 9.32 -5.17 5.79
C TYR A 83 10.09 -4.99 4.48
N ALA A 84 9.89 -3.87 3.83
CA ALA A 84 10.51 -3.59 2.54
C ALA A 84 12.04 -3.45 2.62
N GLY A 85 12.56 -3.01 3.78
CA GLY A 85 13.99 -2.89 4.04
C GLY A 85 14.72 -4.23 4.16
N SER A 86 14.00 -5.35 4.31
CA SER A 86 14.54 -6.70 4.32
C SER A 86 14.47 -7.41 2.96
N SER A 87 14.06 -6.71 1.89
CA SER A 87 13.97 -7.30 0.55
C SER A 87 15.30 -7.91 0.10
N THR A 88 15.20 -9.11 -0.45
CA THR A 88 16.33 -9.84 -1.05
C THR A 88 16.28 -9.84 -2.59
N ALA A 89 15.40 -9.03 -3.18
CA ALA A 89 15.34 -8.86 -4.62
C ALA A 89 16.71 -8.37 -5.18
N LYS A 90 17.13 -8.94 -6.31
CA LYS A 90 18.44 -8.67 -6.93
C LYS A 90 18.71 -7.17 -7.10
N GLU A 91 17.71 -6.42 -7.53
CA GLU A 91 17.80 -4.98 -7.76
C GLU A 91 18.03 -4.23 -6.43
N PHE A 92 17.32 -4.63 -5.37
CA PHE A 92 17.46 -4.03 -4.05
C PHE A 92 18.84 -4.30 -3.46
N LEU A 93 19.31 -5.56 -3.50
CA LEU A 93 20.63 -5.94 -3.01
C LEU A 93 21.78 -5.34 -3.84
N THR A 94 21.57 -5.03 -5.11
CA THR A 94 22.55 -4.30 -5.94
C THR A 94 22.75 -2.87 -5.40
N LEU A 95 21.70 -2.23 -4.90
CA LEU A 95 21.76 -0.89 -4.31
C LEU A 95 22.20 -0.92 -2.84
N PHE A 96 21.75 -1.92 -2.09
CA PHE A 96 21.98 -2.07 -0.65
C PHE A 96 22.52 -3.48 -0.36
N PRO A 97 23.79 -3.75 -0.66
CA PRO A 97 24.42 -5.04 -0.34
C PRO A 97 24.48 -5.26 1.18
N LYS A 98 24.71 -6.51 1.58
CA LYS A 98 24.90 -6.86 2.99
C LYS A 98 25.99 -6.00 3.64
N GLY A 99 25.74 -5.63 4.89
CA GLY A 99 26.61 -4.71 5.64
C GLY A 99 26.38 -3.23 5.34
N ARG A 100 25.45 -2.90 4.44
CA ARG A 100 25.06 -1.52 4.14
C ARG A 100 23.64 -1.24 4.61
N GLN A 101 23.39 -0.05 5.14
CA GLN A 101 22.05 0.39 5.50
C GLN A 101 21.10 0.33 4.30
N SER A 102 19.95 -0.33 4.46
CA SER A 102 18.89 -0.33 3.47
C SER A 102 18.08 0.97 3.50
N MET A 103 17.66 1.43 2.32
CA MET A 103 16.82 2.62 2.17
C MET A 103 15.64 2.29 1.24
N PRO A 104 14.57 1.64 1.76
CA PRO A 104 13.44 1.24 0.95
C PRO A 104 12.67 2.45 0.40
N GLY A 105 12.21 2.32 -0.85
CA GLY A 105 11.48 3.31 -1.60
C GLY A 105 10.94 2.70 -2.89
N PHE A 106 11.00 3.41 -4.01
CA PHE A 106 10.61 2.86 -5.33
C PHE A 106 11.65 1.89 -5.94
N ASN A 107 12.43 1.26 -5.11
CA ASN A 107 13.55 0.37 -5.44
C ASN A 107 13.35 -1.06 -4.94
N VAL A 108 12.17 -1.40 -4.46
CA VAL A 108 11.83 -2.72 -3.94
C VAL A 108 11.06 -3.50 -5.00
N GLY A 109 11.40 -4.76 -5.19
CA GLY A 109 10.73 -5.69 -6.10
C GLY A 109 10.32 -6.97 -5.39
N LEU A 110 9.34 -7.68 -5.94
CA LEU A 110 8.93 -8.97 -5.41
C LEU A 110 9.96 -10.04 -5.78
N GLU A 111 10.42 -10.79 -4.79
CA GLU A 111 11.41 -11.86 -4.95
C GLU A 111 10.89 -13.00 -5.84
N HIS A 112 11.85 -13.77 -6.43
CA HIS A 112 11.57 -15.00 -7.16
C HIS A 112 11.52 -16.25 -6.26
N ASP A 113 11.34 -16.06 -4.96
CA ASP A 113 11.29 -17.13 -3.95
C ASP A 113 9.90 -17.74 -3.79
N ASN A 114 8.89 -17.18 -4.47
CA ASN A 114 7.48 -17.54 -4.35
C ASN A 114 6.91 -17.43 -2.93
N MET A 115 7.55 -16.67 -2.05
CA MET A 115 7.10 -16.41 -0.69
C MET A 115 6.26 -15.12 -0.66
N ASN A 116 5.06 -15.21 -1.18
CA ASN A 116 4.05 -14.15 -1.20
C ASN A 116 2.65 -14.74 -1.07
N VAL A 117 1.68 -13.88 -0.80
CA VAL A 117 0.29 -14.26 -0.53
C VAL A 117 -0.33 -15.05 -1.69
N GLY A 118 -0.08 -14.65 -2.94
CA GLY A 118 -0.64 -15.30 -4.13
C GLY A 118 -0.17 -16.75 -4.27
N ASN A 119 1.15 -16.98 -4.16
CA ASN A 119 1.70 -18.32 -4.30
C ASN A 119 1.32 -19.25 -3.15
N VAL A 120 1.43 -18.76 -1.89
CA VAL A 120 1.14 -19.62 -0.73
C VAL A 120 -0.32 -20.02 -0.69
N LEU A 121 -1.25 -19.11 -0.93
CA LEU A 121 -2.68 -19.44 -0.98
C LEU A 121 -3.01 -20.37 -2.16
N ALA A 122 -2.38 -20.18 -3.34
CA ALA A 122 -2.56 -21.08 -4.47
C ALA A 122 -2.14 -22.52 -4.13
N ARG A 123 -0.99 -22.70 -3.46
CA ARG A 123 -0.53 -24.02 -2.99
C ARG A 123 -1.45 -24.65 -1.95
N ASN A 124 -2.26 -23.84 -1.28
CA ASN A 124 -3.23 -24.27 -0.28
C ASN A 124 -4.67 -24.38 -0.83
N GLY A 125 -4.81 -24.46 -2.16
CA GLY A 125 -6.08 -24.77 -2.83
C GLY A 125 -6.97 -23.56 -3.10
N TYR A 126 -6.44 -22.33 -3.06
CA TYR A 126 -7.15 -21.14 -3.46
C TYR A 126 -6.92 -20.82 -4.95
N ALA A 127 -7.95 -20.37 -5.64
CA ALA A 127 -7.75 -19.57 -6.85
C ALA A 127 -7.21 -18.19 -6.44
N THR A 128 -6.12 -17.72 -7.04
CA THR A 128 -5.50 -16.46 -6.65
C THR A 128 -5.46 -15.46 -7.81
N GLY A 129 -6.23 -14.37 -7.71
CA GLY A 129 -6.39 -13.35 -8.73
C GLY A 129 -5.70 -12.04 -8.39
N PHE A 130 -5.14 -11.38 -9.40
CA PHE A 130 -4.60 -10.03 -9.29
C PHE A 130 -5.20 -9.11 -10.36
N VAL A 131 -5.72 -7.94 -9.94
CA VAL A 131 -6.33 -6.93 -10.82
C VAL A 131 -5.84 -5.54 -10.47
N GLY A 132 -5.58 -4.70 -11.48
CA GLY A 132 -5.29 -3.29 -11.29
C GLY A 132 -3.81 -2.96 -11.07
N LYS A 133 -3.52 -2.02 -10.15
CA LYS A 133 -2.17 -1.46 -9.99
C LYS A 133 -1.23 -2.39 -9.23
N TYR A 134 -0.22 -2.92 -9.93
CA TYR A 134 0.82 -3.77 -9.33
C TYR A 134 1.90 -2.94 -8.60
N HIS A 135 2.62 -2.13 -9.32
CA HIS A 135 3.62 -1.17 -8.85
C HIS A 135 4.69 -1.72 -7.86
N VAL A 136 5.02 -3.01 -7.97
CA VAL A 136 6.09 -3.66 -7.20
C VAL A 136 7.14 -4.19 -8.18
N GLY A 137 8.28 -3.48 -8.28
CA GLY A 137 9.35 -3.80 -9.22
C GLY A 137 9.88 -2.60 -9.99
N SER A 138 10.94 -2.83 -10.75
CA SER A 138 11.75 -1.79 -11.42
C SER A 138 11.17 -1.33 -12.75
N GLU A 139 9.97 -0.76 -12.78
CA GLU A 139 9.34 -0.23 -14.01
C GLU A 139 10.17 0.87 -14.74
N HIS A 140 11.22 1.35 -14.12
CA HIS A 140 12.10 2.39 -14.65
C HIS A 140 13.50 1.89 -15.01
N ASP A 141 13.79 0.62 -14.77
CA ASP A 141 15.06 0.00 -15.17
C ASP A 141 14.99 -0.47 -16.61
N LYS A 142 15.76 0.18 -17.48
CA LYS A 142 15.82 -0.19 -18.91
C LYS A 142 16.39 -1.60 -19.13
N GLY A 143 17.22 -2.09 -18.21
CA GLY A 143 17.71 -3.46 -18.22
C GLY A 143 16.59 -4.45 -18.00
N PHE A 144 15.79 -4.24 -16.96
CA PHE A 144 14.60 -5.03 -16.65
C PHE A 144 13.60 -5.02 -17.80
N LEU A 145 13.26 -3.84 -18.37
CA LEU A 145 12.34 -3.75 -19.50
C LEU A 145 12.82 -4.60 -20.69
N LYS A 146 14.12 -4.57 -20.99
CA LYS A 146 14.71 -5.34 -22.07
C LYS A 146 14.73 -6.84 -21.80
N GLU A 147 15.10 -7.24 -20.56
CA GLU A 147 15.15 -8.63 -20.12
C GLU A 147 13.77 -9.30 -20.20
N GLU A 148 12.72 -8.58 -19.79
CA GLU A 148 11.34 -9.06 -19.80
C GLU A 148 10.63 -8.86 -21.14
N GLY A 149 11.28 -8.31 -22.14
CA GLY A 149 10.70 -8.07 -23.47
C GLY A 149 9.66 -6.96 -23.52
N LEU A 150 9.67 -6.04 -22.55
CA LEU A 150 8.76 -4.90 -22.46
C LEU A 150 9.19 -3.78 -23.40
N PHE A 151 8.23 -3.16 -24.04
CA PHE A 151 8.43 -1.97 -24.84
C PHE A 151 8.55 -0.73 -23.97
N ASP A 152 9.53 0.13 -24.26
CA ASP A 152 9.62 1.45 -23.62
C ASP A 152 8.45 2.32 -24.10
N ILE A 153 7.70 2.89 -23.16
CA ILE A 153 6.61 3.82 -23.45
C ILE A 153 7.10 5.22 -23.04
N PRO A 154 7.55 6.04 -24.01
CA PRO A 154 8.02 7.39 -23.72
C PRO A 154 6.92 8.24 -23.06
N LYS A 155 7.33 9.14 -22.18
CA LYS A 155 6.42 10.07 -21.48
C LYS A 155 6.35 11.40 -22.24
N ASN A 156 5.16 12.02 -22.20
CA ASN A 156 4.92 13.35 -22.80
C ASN A 156 5.20 13.40 -24.33
N VAL A 157 4.82 12.34 -25.01
CA VAL A 157 4.82 12.24 -26.48
C VAL A 157 3.39 12.27 -27.01
N GLU A 158 3.20 12.51 -28.29
CA GLU A 158 1.90 12.38 -28.93
C GLU A 158 1.46 10.91 -29.01
N TYR A 159 0.15 10.70 -29.00
CA TYR A 159 -0.43 9.36 -29.19
C TYR A 159 -0.14 8.84 -30.60
N THR A 160 0.21 7.56 -30.69
CA THR A 160 0.27 6.81 -31.94
C THR A 160 -0.31 5.41 -31.76
N ASP A 161 -0.81 4.81 -32.82
CA ASP A 161 -1.32 3.43 -32.81
C ASP A 161 -0.21 2.42 -32.45
N GLU A 162 1.04 2.69 -32.83
CA GLU A 162 2.19 1.88 -32.44
C GLU A 162 2.40 1.88 -30.94
N LEU A 163 2.36 3.06 -30.29
CA LEU A 163 2.45 3.15 -28.84
C LEU A 163 1.27 2.44 -28.14
N ASN A 164 0.08 2.48 -28.74
CA ASN A 164 -1.07 1.76 -28.22
C ASN A 164 -0.84 0.24 -28.30
N GLN A 165 -0.31 -0.27 -29.41
CA GLN A 165 0.06 -1.68 -29.55
C GLN A 165 1.15 -2.09 -28.54
N HIS A 166 2.14 -1.25 -28.29
CA HIS A 166 3.16 -1.47 -27.26
C HIS A 166 2.54 -1.56 -25.87
N LYS A 167 1.59 -0.68 -25.53
CA LYS A 167 0.86 -0.73 -24.26
C LYS A 167 0.09 -2.03 -24.12
N TYR A 168 -0.65 -2.43 -25.16
CA TYR A 168 -1.40 -3.68 -25.18
C TYR A 168 -0.50 -4.90 -24.95
N ARG A 169 0.65 -4.99 -25.64
CA ARG A 169 1.62 -6.09 -25.49
C ARG A 169 2.23 -6.09 -24.09
N ASN A 170 2.63 -4.92 -23.58
CA ASN A 170 3.18 -4.80 -22.24
C ASN A 170 2.20 -5.30 -21.17
N GLU A 171 0.93 -5.00 -21.29
CA GLU A 171 -0.07 -5.46 -20.31
C GLU A 171 -0.17 -7.00 -20.29
N LYS A 172 -0.07 -7.67 -21.46
CA LYS A 172 -0.04 -9.15 -21.52
C LYS A 172 1.22 -9.72 -20.85
N ILE A 173 2.36 -9.06 -21.03
CA ILE A 173 3.61 -9.43 -20.34
C ILE A 173 3.46 -9.21 -18.83
N HIS A 174 2.88 -8.10 -18.39
CA HIS A 174 2.62 -7.85 -16.98
C HIS A 174 1.76 -8.94 -16.33
N ARG A 175 0.70 -9.40 -16.99
CA ARG A 175 -0.11 -10.55 -16.53
C ARG A 175 0.76 -11.80 -16.34
N LYS A 176 1.64 -12.09 -17.31
CA LYS A 176 2.56 -13.22 -17.22
C LYS A 176 3.51 -13.06 -16.03
N LEU A 177 4.14 -11.90 -15.86
CA LEU A 177 5.06 -11.64 -14.75
C LEU A 177 4.40 -11.83 -13.37
N ILE A 178 3.15 -11.41 -13.20
CA ILE A 178 2.40 -11.62 -11.95
C ILE A 178 2.12 -13.11 -11.74
N LYS A 179 1.74 -13.85 -12.80
CA LYS A 179 1.54 -15.30 -12.70
C LYS A 179 2.85 -16.04 -12.43
N ASP A 180 3.96 -15.61 -12.99
CA ASP A 180 5.29 -16.17 -12.70
C ASP A 180 5.70 -15.96 -11.22
N ARG A 181 5.06 -15.01 -10.50
CA ARG A 181 5.17 -14.83 -9.04
C ARG A 181 4.19 -15.67 -8.23
N GLY A 182 3.41 -16.53 -8.90
CA GLY A 182 2.58 -17.54 -8.26
C GLY A 182 1.09 -17.23 -8.13
N PHE A 183 0.61 -16.11 -8.67
CA PHE A 183 -0.82 -15.91 -8.85
C PHE A 183 -1.34 -16.81 -9.97
N THR A 184 -2.50 -17.45 -9.78
CA THR A 184 -3.08 -18.34 -10.79
C THR A 184 -3.76 -17.58 -11.92
N TRP A 185 -4.21 -16.35 -11.65
CA TRP A 185 -4.93 -15.50 -12.57
C TRP A 185 -4.50 -14.03 -12.44
N ALA A 186 -4.39 -13.32 -13.56
CA ALA A 186 -4.10 -11.88 -13.58
C ALA A 186 -4.73 -11.24 -14.82
N LYS A 187 -5.40 -10.09 -14.65
CA LYS A 187 -6.04 -9.36 -15.74
C LYS A 187 -6.16 -7.87 -15.43
N ASN A 188 -6.21 -7.05 -16.48
CA ASN A 188 -6.42 -5.60 -16.40
C ASN A 188 -5.39 -4.92 -15.49
N ILE A 189 -4.10 -5.09 -15.84
CA ILE A 189 -2.97 -4.66 -15.02
C ILE A 189 -2.52 -3.25 -15.37
N TYR A 190 -2.40 -2.41 -14.33
CA TYR A 190 -1.60 -1.20 -14.35
C TYR A 190 -0.26 -1.51 -13.71
N TRP A 191 0.83 -1.56 -14.48
CA TRP A 191 2.14 -1.77 -13.86
C TRP A 191 2.50 -0.64 -12.88
N GLY A 192 2.20 0.59 -13.25
CA GLY A 192 2.31 1.79 -12.43
C GLY A 192 1.31 2.86 -12.90
N ASN A 193 1.44 4.09 -12.42
CA ASN A 193 0.57 5.18 -12.85
C ASN A 193 0.85 5.58 -14.30
N LEU A 194 -0.19 5.66 -15.09
CA LEU A 194 -0.10 6.04 -16.49
C LEU A 194 0.42 7.48 -16.67
N LYS A 195 1.11 7.73 -17.77
CA LYS A 195 1.64 9.03 -18.18
C LYS A 195 1.14 9.37 -19.57
N ASP A 196 1.14 10.68 -19.92
CA ASP A 196 0.75 11.08 -21.27
C ASP A 196 1.53 10.27 -22.33
N PRO A 197 0.87 9.86 -23.41
CA PRO A 197 -0.50 10.19 -23.83
C PRO A 197 -1.62 9.36 -23.16
N PHE A 198 -1.28 8.31 -22.40
CA PHE A 198 -2.23 7.38 -21.74
C PHE A 198 -2.60 7.77 -20.30
N LYS A 199 -2.28 8.98 -19.85
CA LYS A 199 -2.55 9.41 -18.49
C LYS A 199 -4.05 9.41 -18.19
N GLY A 200 -4.47 8.59 -17.20
CA GLY A 200 -5.87 8.47 -16.83
C GLY A 200 -6.15 7.36 -15.82
N HIS A 201 -7.40 7.33 -15.35
CA HIS A 201 -7.95 6.30 -14.48
C HIS A 201 -9.15 5.66 -15.17
N ASN A 202 -9.36 4.38 -14.94
CA ASN A 202 -10.51 3.65 -15.44
C ASN A 202 -10.87 2.52 -14.45
N PRO A 203 -11.55 2.84 -13.33
CA PRO A 203 -11.96 1.84 -12.37
C PRO A 203 -12.96 0.84 -12.97
N GLU A 204 -13.77 1.25 -13.95
CA GLU A 204 -14.69 0.35 -14.66
C GLU A 204 -13.96 -0.83 -15.29
N TRP A 205 -12.77 -0.59 -15.85
CA TRP A 205 -11.95 -1.63 -16.45
C TRP A 205 -11.40 -2.64 -15.43
N THR A 206 -10.97 -2.17 -14.26
CA THR A 206 -10.51 -3.06 -13.18
C THR A 206 -11.66 -3.78 -12.49
N THR A 207 -12.80 -3.10 -12.28
CA THR A 207 -14.01 -3.70 -11.70
C THR A 207 -14.56 -4.83 -12.58
N ALA A 208 -14.58 -4.66 -13.90
CA ALA A 208 -15.00 -5.72 -14.83
C ALA A 208 -14.16 -6.99 -14.67
N ALA A 209 -12.83 -6.86 -14.55
CA ALA A 209 -11.95 -8.01 -14.34
C ALA A 209 -12.12 -8.64 -12.94
N ALA A 210 -12.41 -7.84 -11.91
CA ALA A 210 -12.71 -8.36 -10.58
C ALA A 210 -14.00 -9.21 -10.58
N ILE A 211 -15.06 -8.71 -11.23
CA ILE A 211 -16.33 -9.46 -11.39
C ILE A 211 -16.12 -10.74 -12.17
N GLU A 212 -15.41 -10.69 -13.29
CA GLU A 212 -15.09 -11.88 -14.11
C GLU A 212 -14.37 -12.95 -13.27
N PHE A 213 -13.35 -12.56 -12.48
CA PHE A 213 -12.64 -13.48 -11.61
C PHE A 213 -13.56 -14.12 -10.56
N ILE A 214 -14.44 -13.33 -9.93
CA ILE A 214 -15.38 -13.83 -8.92
C ILE A 214 -16.35 -14.84 -9.54
N GLU A 215 -16.91 -14.54 -10.72
CA GLU A 215 -17.82 -15.42 -11.44
C GLU A 215 -17.16 -16.75 -11.86
N GLU A 216 -15.90 -16.69 -12.34
CA GLU A 216 -15.12 -17.87 -12.76
C GLU A 216 -14.75 -18.77 -11.57
N HIS A 217 -14.65 -18.24 -10.35
CA HIS A 217 -14.11 -18.97 -9.19
C HIS A 217 -15.08 -19.08 -8.01
N LYS A 218 -16.37 -18.72 -8.19
CA LYS A 218 -17.39 -18.70 -7.12
C LYS A 218 -17.60 -20.05 -6.41
N ASP A 219 -17.27 -21.15 -7.05
CA ASP A 219 -17.50 -22.53 -6.55
C ASP A 219 -16.26 -23.11 -5.84
N GLN A 220 -15.21 -22.31 -5.58
CA GLN A 220 -14.02 -22.71 -4.86
C GLN A 220 -13.48 -21.53 -4.02
N PRO A 221 -12.70 -21.78 -2.95
CA PRO A 221 -12.11 -20.68 -2.20
C PRO A 221 -11.16 -19.85 -3.08
N PHE A 222 -11.25 -18.54 -2.98
CA PHE A 222 -10.41 -17.64 -3.76
C PHE A 222 -9.82 -16.49 -2.93
N TYR A 223 -8.67 -16.00 -3.38
CA TYR A 223 -8.06 -14.75 -2.97
C TYR A 223 -7.99 -13.81 -4.16
N LEU A 224 -8.61 -12.64 -4.08
CA LEU A 224 -8.59 -11.63 -5.11
C LEU A 224 -7.95 -10.34 -4.59
N HIS A 225 -6.81 -9.97 -5.19
CA HIS A 225 -6.11 -8.72 -4.90
C HIS A 225 -6.51 -7.64 -5.91
N VAL A 226 -7.42 -6.74 -5.53
CA VAL A 226 -7.92 -5.65 -6.36
C VAL A 226 -7.21 -4.37 -6.01
N CYS A 227 -6.51 -3.76 -6.96
CA CYS A 227 -5.73 -2.56 -6.76
C CYS A 227 -6.26 -1.40 -7.61
N SER A 228 -7.01 -0.49 -6.98
CA SER A 228 -7.43 0.75 -7.65
C SER A 228 -6.24 1.66 -7.92
N THR A 229 -6.31 2.45 -9.00
CA THR A 229 -5.38 3.57 -9.27
C THR A 229 -5.87 4.87 -8.64
N LEU A 230 -7.11 4.92 -8.17
CA LEU A 230 -7.68 6.04 -7.43
C LEU A 230 -7.25 5.94 -5.95
N LEU A 231 -6.93 7.04 -5.27
CA LEU A 231 -7.09 8.43 -5.69
C LEU A 231 -5.75 9.09 -6.07
N HIS A 232 -4.81 8.34 -6.64
CA HIS A 232 -3.51 8.92 -7.01
C HIS A 232 -3.74 10.18 -7.86
N GLY A 233 -3.26 11.30 -7.34
CA GLY A 233 -3.65 12.57 -7.92
C GLY A 233 -2.49 13.47 -8.34
N PRO A 234 -2.76 14.71 -8.70
CA PRO A 234 -3.72 15.65 -8.10
C PRO A 234 -5.16 15.49 -8.58
N ASN A 235 -6.12 16.08 -7.85
CA ASN A 235 -7.57 15.99 -8.09
C ASN A 235 -7.97 16.24 -9.56
N GLY A 236 -7.32 17.17 -10.27
CA GLY A 236 -7.56 17.40 -11.69
C GLY A 236 -7.22 16.20 -12.58
N GLU A 237 -6.43 15.23 -12.10
CA GLU A 237 -6.08 14.02 -12.85
C GLU A 237 -7.26 13.06 -12.94
N TRP A 238 -7.94 12.77 -11.84
CA TRP A 238 -9.13 11.93 -11.86
C TRP A 238 -10.34 12.65 -12.43
N HIS A 239 -10.48 13.96 -12.20
CA HIS A 239 -11.54 14.75 -12.81
C HIS A 239 -11.48 14.71 -14.34
N ASN A 240 -10.29 14.93 -14.93
CA ASN A 240 -10.10 14.81 -16.36
C ASN A 240 -10.37 13.39 -16.87
N SER A 241 -10.00 12.36 -16.10
CA SER A 241 -10.31 10.97 -16.47
C SER A 241 -11.81 10.72 -16.46
N LEU A 242 -12.51 11.19 -15.43
CA LEU A 242 -13.96 11.04 -15.28
C LEU A 242 -14.73 11.69 -16.44
N LEU A 243 -14.28 12.82 -16.96
CA LEU A 243 -14.96 13.56 -18.02
C LEU A 243 -14.53 13.18 -19.43
N ASN A 244 -13.25 12.83 -19.65
CA ASN A 244 -12.67 12.85 -21.00
C ASN A 244 -11.85 11.61 -21.38
N ARG A 245 -11.63 10.65 -20.46
CA ARG A 245 -10.67 9.55 -20.69
C ARG A 245 -11.22 8.16 -20.38
N GLU A 246 -12.48 7.93 -20.70
CA GLU A 246 -13.14 6.65 -20.42
C GLU A 246 -12.58 5.46 -21.22
N LEU A 247 -11.88 5.72 -22.32
CA LEU A 247 -11.25 4.67 -23.13
C LEU A 247 -9.79 4.37 -22.72
N VAL A 248 -9.18 5.15 -21.84
CA VAL A 248 -7.79 4.95 -21.40
C VAL A 248 -7.69 3.89 -20.31
N THR A 249 -6.82 2.90 -20.51
CA THR A 249 -6.61 1.77 -19.59
C THR A 249 -5.13 1.41 -19.45
N GLY A 250 -4.83 0.41 -18.61
CA GLY A 250 -3.49 -0.17 -18.48
C GLY A 250 -2.97 -0.80 -19.77
N GLU A 251 -3.85 -1.27 -20.64
CA GLU A 251 -3.50 -1.83 -21.97
C GLU A 251 -3.54 -0.79 -23.10
N GLY A 252 -3.71 0.48 -22.77
CA GLY A 252 -3.81 1.57 -23.73
C GLY A 252 -5.24 2.04 -23.95
N MET A 253 -5.52 2.53 -25.16
CA MET A 253 -6.87 2.94 -25.56
C MET A 253 -7.67 1.71 -26.00
N ILE A 254 -8.86 1.54 -25.41
CA ILE A 254 -9.84 0.53 -25.81
C ILE A 254 -10.87 1.12 -26.78
N GLU A 255 -11.56 0.27 -27.53
CA GLU A 255 -12.51 0.73 -28.56
C GLU A 255 -13.84 1.25 -27.98
N LYS A 256 -14.27 0.70 -26.86
CA LYS A 256 -15.59 1.02 -26.26
C LYS A 256 -15.47 1.16 -24.75
N PRO A 257 -16.24 2.08 -24.12
CA PRO A 257 -16.34 2.18 -22.69
C PRO A 257 -16.82 0.87 -22.05
N ILE A 258 -16.35 0.63 -20.83
CA ILE A 258 -16.77 -0.51 -20.00
C ILE A 258 -17.83 -0.02 -19.02
N ASN A 259 -18.97 -0.70 -18.97
CA ASN A 259 -20.12 -0.36 -18.13
C ASN A 259 -20.26 -1.37 -16.98
N SER A 260 -19.22 -1.52 -16.16
CA SER A 260 -19.22 -2.45 -15.03
C SER A 260 -19.73 -1.85 -13.72
N GLN A 261 -19.93 -0.54 -13.67
CA GLN A 261 -20.38 0.21 -12.49
C GLN A 261 -21.22 1.42 -12.92
N PRO A 262 -21.85 2.19 -11.99
CA PRO A 262 -22.64 3.37 -12.32
C PRO A 262 -21.88 4.35 -13.23
N SER A 263 -22.58 4.93 -14.20
CA SER A 263 -21.96 5.76 -15.23
C SER A 263 -21.22 6.98 -14.63
N ARG A 264 -20.16 7.42 -15.28
CA ARG A 264 -19.38 8.62 -14.89
C ARG A 264 -20.25 9.88 -14.77
N ALA A 265 -21.27 10.02 -15.64
CA ALA A 265 -22.26 11.09 -15.54
C ALA A 265 -23.10 10.99 -14.24
N SER A 266 -23.42 9.77 -13.80
CA SER A 266 -24.10 9.52 -12.51
C SER A 266 -23.23 9.96 -11.33
N VAL A 267 -21.91 9.72 -11.35
CA VAL A 267 -20.98 10.17 -10.31
C VAL A 267 -21.08 11.68 -10.13
N MET A 268 -20.95 12.46 -11.21
CA MET A 268 -21.02 13.93 -11.16
C MET A 268 -22.38 14.43 -10.69
N LYS A 269 -23.48 13.79 -11.14
CA LYS A 269 -24.84 14.13 -10.69
C LYS A 269 -25.01 13.93 -9.19
N ARG A 270 -24.54 12.81 -8.63
CA ARG A 270 -24.65 12.47 -7.19
C ARG A 270 -23.80 13.40 -6.33
N ILE A 271 -22.57 13.71 -6.74
CA ILE A 271 -21.69 14.69 -6.07
C ILE A 271 -22.35 16.06 -5.98
N LYS A 272 -22.92 16.55 -7.08
CA LYS A 272 -23.63 17.82 -7.11
C LYS A 272 -24.90 17.80 -6.23
N ALA A 273 -25.66 16.72 -6.24
CA ALA A 273 -26.85 16.56 -5.40
C ALA A 273 -26.52 16.53 -3.90
N ALA A 274 -25.35 16.03 -3.52
CA ALA A 274 -24.84 16.03 -2.16
C ALA A 274 -24.23 17.39 -1.73
N GLY A 275 -24.23 18.41 -2.60
CA GLY A 275 -23.63 19.71 -2.31
C GLY A 275 -22.10 19.69 -2.24
N LEU A 276 -21.47 18.66 -2.77
CA LEU A 276 -20.03 18.47 -2.81
C LEU A 276 -19.44 19.06 -4.09
N THR A 277 -18.11 19.28 -4.08
CA THR A 277 -17.38 19.77 -5.25
C THR A 277 -16.84 18.62 -6.10
N GLU A 278 -16.42 18.93 -7.31
CA GLU A 278 -15.81 17.96 -8.23
C GLU A 278 -14.53 17.32 -7.66
N ASN A 279 -13.92 17.95 -6.63
CA ASN A 279 -12.74 17.40 -5.95
C ASN A 279 -13.04 16.13 -5.15
N GLU A 280 -14.30 15.90 -4.78
CA GLU A 280 -14.73 14.70 -4.05
C GLU A 280 -15.21 13.58 -5.00
N ALA A 281 -15.32 13.84 -6.31
CA ALA A 281 -15.87 12.88 -7.28
C ALA A 281 -15.06 11.58 -7.38
N GLY A 282 -13.74 11.63 -7.22
CA GLY A 282 -12.88 10.47 -7.26
C GLY A 282 -13.18 9.44 -6.16
N TYR A 283 -13.61 9.90 -4.99
CA TYR A 283 -13.98 9.03 -3.87
C TYR A 283 -15.24 8.22 -4.19
N LEU A 284 -16.28 8.87 -4.68
CA LEU A 284 -17.51 8.20 -5.07
C LEU A 284 -17.32 7.27 -6.27
N TRP A 285 -16.49 7.68 -7.24
CA TRP A 285 -16.19 6.86 -8.41
C TRP A 285 -15.44 5.57 -8.05
N MET A 286 -14.53 5.61 -7.08
CA MET A 286 -13.88 4.44 -6.49
C MET A 286 -14.87 3.62 -5.66
N ASP A 287 -15.69 4.27 -4.84
CA ASP A 287 -16.69 3.63 -3.96
C ASP A 287 -17.73 2.83 -4.77
N ASP A 288 -18.11 3.29 -5.97
CA ASP A 288 -18.98 2.54 -6.89
C ASP A 288 -18.40 1.17 -7.27
N SER A 289 -17.07 1.05 -7.40
CA SER A 289 -16.41 -0.25 -7.65
C SER A 289 -16.61 -1.22 -6.50
N ILE A 290 -16.55 -0.73 -5.26
CA ILE A 290 -16.78 -1.53 -4.05
C ILE A 290 -18.23 -2.01 -4.03
N GLY A 291 -19.19 -1.09 -4.28
CA GLY A 291 -20.62 -1.42 -4.31
C GLY A 291 -20.95 -2.55 -5.28
N VAL A 292 -20.46 -2.44 -6.50
CA VAL A 292 -20.71 -3.48 -7.53
C VAL A 292 -20.10 -4.84 -7.13
N ILE A 293 -18.93 -4.86 -6.50
CA ILE A 293 -18.33 -6.12 -6.03
C ILE A 293 -19.17 -6.70 -4.88
N LEU A 294 -19.59 -5.89 -3.90
CA LEU A 294 -20.42 -6.35 -2.79
C LEU A 294 -21.76 -6.91 -3.30
N ASP A 295 -22.43 -6.20 -4.21
CA ASP A 295 -23.69 -6.64 -4.81
C ASP A 295 -23.51 -7.95 -5.59
N LYS A 296 -22.39 -8.13 -6.30
CA LYS A 296 -22.07 -9.38 -6.99
C LYS A 296 -21.90 -10.55 -6.03
N LEU A 297 -21.28 -10.33 -4.86
CA LEU A 297 -21.15 -11.38 -3.83
C LEU A 297 -22.52 -11.79 -3.26
N ASP A 298 -23.40 -10.81 -3.05
CA ASP A 298 -24.77 -11.05 -2.59
C ASP A 298 -25.59 -11.80 -3.65
N ASP A 299 -25.54 -11.38 -4.92
CA ASP A 299 -26.22 -12.02 -6.05
C ASP A 299 -25.80 -13.49 -6.24
N LEU A 300 -24.53 -13.81 -5.96
CA LEU A 300 -23.99 -15.16 -6.04
C LEU A 300 -24.22 -16.00 -4.76
N GLY A 301 -24.72 -15.41 -3.69
CA GLY A 301 -24.95 -16.07 -2.40
C GLY A 301 -23.68 -16.47 -1.67
N ILE A 302 -22.54 -15.83 -1.96
CA ILE A 302 -21.24 -16.16 -1.34
C ILE A 302 -20.73 -15.07 -0.38
N ALA A 303 -21.51 -14.02 -0.18
CA ALA A 303 -21.15 -12.85 0.62
C ALA A 303 -20.83 -13.21 2.09
N ASP A 304 -21.60 -14.14 2.69
CA ASP A 304 -21.45 -14.52 4.10
C ASP A 304 -20.11 -15.20 4.39
N ASN A 305 -19.62 -15.98 3.41
CA ASN A 305 -18.32 -16.66 3.51
C ASN A 305 -17.19 -15.92 2.75
N THR A 306 -17.33 -14.62 2.55
CA THR A 306 -16.32 -13.78 1.91
C THR A 306 -15.82 -12.70 2.87
N ILE A 307 -14.50 -12.70 3.11
CA ILE A 307 -13.80 -11.61 3.78
C ILE A 307 -13.53 -10.52 2.73
N PHE A 308 -14.12 -9.33 2.92
CA PHE A 308 -13.82 -8.15 2.11
C PHE A 308 -13.04 -7.16 2.96
N LEU A 309 -11.78 -6.90 2.60
CA LEU A 309 -10.95 -5.89 3.26
C LEU A 309 -10.74 -4.69 2.34
N PHE A 310 -11.04 -3.50 2.83
CA PHE A 310 -10.69 -2.21 2.22
C PHE A 310 -9.53 -1.57 2.98
N VAL A 311 -8.50 -1.11 2.25
CA VAL A 311 -7.34 -0.41 2.83
C VAL A 311 -6.68 0.51 1.81
N ALA A 312 -5.98 1.56 2.27
CA ALA A 312 -5.12 2.38 1.42
C ALA A 312 -3.66 1.91 1.48
N ASP A 313 -2.92 2.11 0.39
CA ASP A 313 -1.48 1.83 0.37
C ASP A 313 -0.66 2.85 1.17
N HIS A 314 -1.12 4.08 1.30
CA HIS A 314 -0.63 5.14 2.21
C HIS A 314 -1.50 6.40 2.09
N GLY A 315 -1.31 7.34 3.03
CA GLY A 315 -1.95 8.66 2.94
C GLY A 315 -1.29 9.54 1.87
N SER A 316 -2.08 10.42 1.27
CA SER A 316 -1.65 11.27 0.14
C SER A 316 -0.85 12.50 0.59
N ARG A 317 -1.30 13.17 1.67
CA ARG A 317 -0.72 14.43 2.14
C ARG A 317 0.62 14.25 2.85
N GLY A 318 0.77 13.13 3.56
CA GLY A 318 1.99 12.74 4.25
C GLY A 318 2.90 11.79 3.46
N LYS A 319 2.63 11.59 2.17
CA LYS A 319 3.38 10.69 1.29
C LYS A 319 4.90 10.88 1.40
N GLY A 320 5.60 9.79 1.72
CA GLY A 320 7.06 9.76 1.90
C GLY A 320 7.54 10.25 3.26
N SER A 321 6.65 10.46 4.24
CA SER A 321 6.99 10.77 5.62
C SER A 321 6.49 9.69 6.57
N LEU A 322 7.08 9.59 7.76
CA LEU A 322 6.67 8.65 8.80
C LEU A 322 5.80 9.32 9.89
N PHE A 323 5.19 10.46 9.57
CA PHE A 323 4.17 11.07 10.43
C PHE A 323 2.89 10.24 10.40
N ARG A 324 2.14 10.28 11.50
CA ARG A 324 0.88 9.56 11.62
C ARG A 324 -0.14 10.09 10.61
N SER A 325 -0.46 11.36 10.74
CA SER A 325 -1.53 11.98 9.97
C SER A 325 -1.21 12.02 8.49
N ASN A 326 -2.15 11.48 7.68
CA ASN A 326 -2.10 11.50 6.21
C ASN A 326 -0.84 10.87 5.59
N GLY A 327 -0.07 10.12 6.38
CA GLY A 327 1.11 9.38 5.93
C GLY A 327 0.97 7.89 6.23
N MET A 328 1.32 7.49 7.46
CA MET A 328 1.28 6.09 7.87
C MET A 328 -0.13 5.60 8.23
N GLU A 329 -0.97 6.45 8.85
CA GLU A 329 -2.33 6.07 9.26
C GLU A 329 -3.26 6.04 8.04
N VAL A 330 -3.91 4.89 7.84
CA VAL A 330 -4.78 4.62 6.69
C VAL A 330 -6.15 4.13 7.12
N PRO A 331 -7.21 4.33 6.31
CA PRO A 331 -8.48 3.66 6.56
C PRO A 331 -8.31 2.15 6.37
N CYS A 332 -8.92 1.36 7.24
CA CYS A 332 -8.98 -0.09 7.13
C CYS A 332 -10.32 -0.60 7.65
N ILE A 333 -11.08 -1.28 6.80
CA ILE A 333 -12.41 -1.79 7.09
C ILE A 333 -12.46 -3.24 6.62
N VAL A 334 -12.97 -4.15 7.45
CA VAL A 334 -13.11 -5.56 7.12
C VAL A 334 -14.55 -6.01 7.31
N ARG A 335 -15.16 -6.60 6.29
CA ARG A 335 -16.47 -7.25 6.37
C ARG A 335 -16.29 -8.76 6.23
N TRP A 336 -16.88 -9.52 7.13
CA TRP A 336 -16.99 -10.98 7.05
C TRP A 336 -18.19 -11.43 7.88
N PRO A 337 -19.39 -11.55 7.31
CA PRO A 337 -20.61 -11.85 8.07
C PRO A 337 -20.52 -13.11 8.93
N ASN A 338 -19.92 -14.20 8.43
CA ASN A 338 -19.71 -15.43 9.20
C ASN A 338 -18.64 -15.31 10.31
N GLY A 339 -17.80 -14.29 10.28
CA GLY A 339 -16.63 -14.18 11.16
C GLY A 339 -16.58 -12.95 12.05
N ILE A 340 -17.26 -11.87 11.70
CA ILE A 340 -17.18 -10.56 12.34
C ILE A 340 -18.59 -10.06 12.69
N LYS A 341 -18.78 -9.61 13.93
CA LYS A 341 -20.03 -8.94 14.32
C LYS A 341 -20.14 -7.59 13.62
N ALA A 342 -21.24 -7.35 12.94
CA ALA A 342 -21.55 -6.10 12.24
C ALA A 342 -21.43 -4.88 13.17
N GLY A 343 -20.94 -3.76 12.63
CA GLY A 343 -20.78 -2.49 13.33
C GLY A 343 -19.72 -2.50 14.45
N THR A 344 -18.76 -3.44 14.39
CA THR A 344 -17.66 -3.51 15.38
C THR A 344 -16.60 -2.44 15.09
N VAL A 345 -16.02 -1.90 16.16
CA VAL A 345 -14.86 -0.99 16.12
C VAL A 345 -13.69 -1.65 16.85
N CYS A 346 -12.50 -1.57 16.28
CA CYS A 346 -11.26 -2.06 16.88
C CYS A 346 -10.26 -0.92 17.05
N ASP A 347 -9.83 -0.69 18.29
CA ASP A 347 -8.86 0.35 18.66
C ASP A 347 -7.42 -0.17 18.82
N GLU A 348 -7.18 -1.44 18.48
CA GLU A 348 -5.85 -2.02 18.53
C GLU A 348 -4.96 -1.52 17.38
N LEU A 349 -3.67 -1.44 17.65
CA LEU A 349 -2.69 -1.09 16.62
C LEU A 349 -2.57 -2.25 15.61
N MET A 350 -2.58 -1.91 14.33
CA MET A 350 -2.37 -2.85 13.23
C MET A 350 -1.41 -2.25 12.21
N GLN A 351 -0.60 -3.07 11.57
CA GLN A 351 0.29 -2.62 10.49
C GLN A 351 0.17 -3.50 9.23
N SER A 352 0.62 -2.98 8.10
CA SER A 352 0.43 -3.64 6.80
C SER A 352 1.14 -4.98 6.64
N THR A 353 2.18 -5.30 7.44
CA THR A 353 2.77 -6.65 7.49
C THR A 353 1.82 -7.72 8.01
N ASP A 354 0.79 -7.32 8.76
CA ASP A 354 -0.13 -8.24 9.45
C ASP A 354 -1.17 -8.87 8.51
N PHE A 355 -1.37 -8.31 7.31
CA PHE A 355 -2.35 -8.83 6.36
C PHE A 355 -2.00 -10.25 5.91
N VAL A 356 -0.79 -10.50 5.46
CA VAL A 356 -0.39 -11.81 4.90
C VAL A 356 -0.52 -12.94 5.91
N PRO A 357 0.05 -12.85 7.14
CA PRO A 357 -0.15 -13.89 8.16
C PRO A 357 -1.63 -14.06 8.55
N THR A 358 -2.46 -13.01 8.47
CA THR A 358 -3.90 -13.13 8.72
C THR A 358 -4.60 -13.94 7.62
N TRP A 359 -4.25 -13.70 6.37
CA TRP A 359 -4.80 -14.49 5.25
C TRP A 359 -4.39 -15.96 5.33
N PHE A 360 -3.16 -16.24 5.74
CA PHE A 360 -2.71 -17.63 5.96
C PHE A 360 -3.43 -18.30 7.12
N ASP A 361 -3.66 -17.57 8.21
CA ASP A 361 -4.36 -18.06 9.40
C ASP A 361 -5.83 -18.40 9.08
N VAL A 362 -6.60 -17.46 8.48
CA VAL A 362 -8.01 -17.71 8.14
C VAL A 362 -8.21 -18.76 7.05
N ALA A 363 -7.21 -18.92 6.17
CA ALA A 363 -7.21 -19.95 5.15
C ALA A 363 -6.78 -21.34 5.68
N GLY A 364 -6.24 -21.42 6.90
CA GLY A 364 -5.57 -22.61 7.41
C GLY A 364 -4.41 -23.05 6.51
N ALA A 365 -3.64 -22.08 5.98
CA ALA A 365 -2.62 -22.33 4.99
C ALA A 365 -1.32 -22.83 5.62
N GLU A 366 -0.73 -23.85 5.03
CA GLU A 366 0.63 -24.29 5.36
C GLU A 366 1.64 -23.28 4.82
N ILE A 367 2.41 -22.68 5.73
CA ILE A 367 3.44 -21.67 5.39
C ILE A 367 4.73 -22.39 4.99
N PRO A 368 5.34 -22.05 3.83
CA PRO A 368 6.57 -22.68 3.39
C PRO A 368 7.71 -22.51 4.41
N LYS A 369 8.50 -23.57 4.61
CA LYS A 369 9.68 -23.52 5.48
C LYS A 369 10.64 -22.41 5.03
N GLY A 370 11.05 -21.59 5.97
CA GLY A 370 11.96 -20.46 5.71
C GLY A 370 11.25 -19.18 5.25
N TYR A 371 9.94 -19.19 5.12
CA TYR A 371 9.20 -17.95 4.90
C TYR A 371 9.15 -17.15 6.21
N HIS A 372 9.98 -16.13 6.29
CA HIS A 372 9.94 -15.18 7.40
C HIS A 372 8.82 -14.17 7.18
N LEU A 373 7.95 -14.01 8.17
CA LEU A 373 6.89 -13.01 8.22
C LEU A 373 7.21 -12.01 9.34
N ASP A 374 7.20 -10.71 9.02
CA ASP A 374 7.43 -9.64 10.01
C ASP A 374 6.14 -9.20 10.71
N GLY A 375 5.00 -9.65 10.19
CA GLY A 375 3.67 -9.43 10.74
C GLY A 375 3.19 -10.56 11.63
N ILE A 376 2.10 -10.30 12.34
CA ILE A 376 1.34 -11.29 13.13
C ILE A 376 -0.12 -11.29 12.67
N SER A 377 -0.82 -12.43 12.80
CA SER A 377 -2.23 -12.52 12.42
C SER A 377 -3.12 -11.69 13.35
N PHE A 378 -3.96 -10.82 12.79
CA PHE A 378 -5.01 -10.12 13.53
C PHE A 378 -6.39 -10.84 13.45
N ALA A 379 -6.47 -12.04 12.90
CA ALA A 379 -7.70 -12.82 12.89
C ALA A 379 -8.35 -13.00 14.28
N PRO A 380 -7.62 -13.11 15.40
CA PRO A 380 -8.22 -13.12 16.73
C PRO A 380 -9.06 -11.88 17.07
N LEU A 381 -8.73 -10.71 16.50
CA LEU A 381 -9.48 -9.47 16.70
C LEU A 381 -10.88 -9.52 16.05
N PHE A 382 -11.11 -10.38 15.06
CA PHE A 382 -12.43 -10.56 14.45
C PHE A 382 -13.49 -11.00 15.46
N LYS A 383 -13.09 -11.76 16.48
CA LYS A 383 -13.97 -12.23 17.56
C LYS A 383 -13.84 -11.41 18.84
N THR A 384 -12.66 -10.86 19.10
CA THR A 384 -12.33 -10.14 20.35
C THR A 384 -11.57 -8.85 19.98
N PRO A 385 -12.29 -7.78 19.54
CA PRO A 385 -11.70 -6.56 18.99
C PRO A 385 -10.83 -5.77 19.97
N ASP A 386 -11.05 -5.95 21.27
CA ASP A 386 -10.35 -5.28 22.41
C ASP A 386 -9.24 -6.14 23.00
N LYS A 387 -8.97 -7.33 22.43
CA LYS A 387 -7.86 -8.16 22.89
C LYS A 387 -6.54 -7.44 22.62
N PRO A 388 -5.67 -7.27 23.64
CA PRO A 388 -4.35 -6.70 23.42
C PRO A 388 -3.62 -7.43 22.29
N TYR A 389 -3.16 -6.67 21.31
CA TYR A 389 -2.64 -7.25 20.08
C TYR A 389 -1.18 -6.82 19.81
N ARG A 390 -0.93 -5.53 19.74
CA ARG A 390 0.38 -5.00 19.38
C ARG A 390 0.70 -3.74 20.21
N ASP A 391 1.91 -3.66 20.76
CA ASP A 391 2.34 -2.50 21.55
C ASP A 391 2.83 -1.34 20.69
N TYR A 392 3.32 -1.64 19.46
CA TYR A 392 3.86 -0.66 18.54
C TYR A 392 3.67 -1.07 17.08
N VAL A 393 3.78 -0.11 16.19
CA VAL A 393 3.95 -0.30 14.75
C VAL A 393 5.29 0.29 14.32
N PHE A 394 5.92 -0.36 13.33
CA PHE A 394 7.19 0.09 12.75
C PHE A 394 6.96 0.75 11.40
N GLY A 395 7.74 1.79 11.12
CA GLY A 395 7.74 2.47 9.83
C GLY A 395 9.14 2.67 9.29
N GLU A 396 9.28 2.57 7.97
CA GLU A 396 10.53 2.76 7.25
C GLU A 396 10.32 3.50 5.92
N MET A 397 11.17 4.48 5.65
CA MET A 397 11.15 5.22 4.40
C MET A 397 12.51 5.86 4.11
N GLY A 398 13.20 5.41 3.07
CA GLY A 398 14.57 5.87 2.80
C GLY A 398 15.47 5.70 4.02
N GLY A 399 16.10 6.79 4.45
CA GLY A 399 16.95 6.83 5.65
C GLY A 399 16.18 6.97 6.98
N ALA A 400 14.84 7.02 6.96
CA ALA A 400 14.03 7.18 8.16
C ALA A 400 13.51 5.83 8.68
N ARG A 401 13.41 5.73 10.02
CA ARG A 401 12.75 4.65 10.74
C ARG A 401 11.87 5.24 11.83
N SER A 402 10.72 4.63 12.11
CA SER A 402 9.83 5.07 13.18
C SER A 402 9.32 3.91 14.03
N ILE A 403 9.08 4.19 15.31
CA ILE A 403 8.28 3.39 16.22
C ILE A 403 7.09 4.23 16.66
N LYS A 404 5.92 3.67 16.57
CA LYS A 404 4.68 4.34 16.94
C LYS A 404 3.87 3.45 17.87
N THR A 405 3.49 4.03 19.02
CA THR A 405 2.53 3.44 19.97
C THR A 405 1.19 4.17 19.85
N LYS A 406 0.20 3.81 20.66
CA LYS A 406 -1.08 4.57 20.73
C LYS A 406 -0.85 6.04 21.09
N ASP A 407 0.14 6.35 21.93
CA ASP A 407 0.36 7.70 22.46
C ASP A 407 1.57 8.44 21.87
N TRP A 408 2.55 7.73 21.32
CA TRP A 408 3.82 8.32 20.94
C TRP A 408 4.27 7.94 19.52
N ASN A 409 4.94 8.87 18.85
CA ASN A 409 5.66 8.61 17.60
C ASN A 409 7.13 9.03 17.75
N LEU A 410 8.04 8.07 17.60
CA LEU A 410 9.47 8.30 17.42
C LEU A 410 9.79 8.19 15.93
N ILE A 411 10.48 9.19 15.38
CA ILE A 411 11.07 9.13 14.03
C ILE A 411 12.57 9.40 14.17
N THR A 412 13.38 8.58 13.50
CA THR A 412 14.84 8.75 13.43
C THR A 412 15.29 8.86 11.98
N LEU A 413 16.42 9.54 11.73
CA LEU A 413 17.04 9.65 10.42
C LEU A 413 18.51 9.28 10.49
N ARG A 414 18.92 8.35 9.64
CA ARG A 414 20.34 7.93 9.45
C ARG A 414 20.61 7.71 7.97
N TYR A 415 21.85 7.95 7.57
CA TYR A 415 22.27 7.76 6.17
C TYR A 415 23.60 7.03 6.09
N PRO A 416 23.86 6.25 5.04
CA PRO A 416 25.18 5.68 4.77
C PRO A 416 26.26 6.76 4.57
N LYS A 417 27.52 6.47 4.93
CA LYS A 417 28.65 7.42 4.85
C LYS A 417 28.90 7.93 3.43
N ASP A 418 28.78 7.09 2.43
CA ASP A 418 28.93 7.49 1.03
C ASP A 418 27.85 8.47 0.56
N VAL A 419 26.63 8.37 1.11
CA VAL A 419 25.55 9.33 0.85
C VAL A 419 25.87 10.69 1.46
N VAL A 420 26.54 10.74 2.62
CA VAL A 420 27.00 11.98 3.25
C VAL A 420 28.07 12.67 2.40
N ALA A 421 28.97 11.90 1.79
CA ALA A 421 30.02 12.43 0.93
C ALA A 421 29.52 12.93 -0.44
N TYR A 422 28.31 12.55 -0.86
CA TYR A 422 27.77 12.86 -2.18
C TYR A 422 27.06 14.22 -2.22
N GLU A 423 27.63 15.18 -2.92
CA GLU A 423 26.98 16.50 -3.08
C GLU A 423 25.84 16.51 -4.09
N ASN A 424 24.70 16.93 -3.61
CA ASN A 424 23.59 17.66 -4.24
C ASN A 424 22.62 17.02 -5.25
N ARG A 425 22.97 16.32 -6.29
CA ARG A 425 21.94 15.92 -7.29
C ARG A 425 21.55 14.46 -7.21
N LYS A 426 22.47 13.61 -6.85
CA LYS A 426 22.25 12.17 -6.69
C LYS A 426 21.69 11.81 -5.30
N LEU A 427 21.84 12.67 -4.32
CA LEU A 427 21.24 12.48 -2.99
C LEU A 427 19.73 12.21 -3.10
N LYS A 428 19.05 12.92 -3.99
CA LYS A 428 17.62 12.77 -4.26
C LYS A 428 17.25 11.40 -4.82
N GLN A 429 18.11 10.79 -5.63
CA GLN A 429 17.91 9.45 -6.19
C GLN A 429 18.35 8.34 -5.23
N LEU A 430 19.47 8.54 -4.51
CA LEU A 430 20.04 7.54 -3.61
C LEU A 430 19.27 7.39 -2.30
N THR A 431 18.67 8.47 -1.80
CA THR A 431 17.99 8.47 -0.49
C THR A 431 16.53 8.02 -0.55
N GLY A 432 16.01 7.65 -1.72
CA GLY A 432 14.57 7.44 -1.89
C GLY A 432 13.71 8.70 -1.65
N LEU A 433 14.36 9.83 -1.28
CA LEU A 433 13.74 11.12 -0.99
C LEU A 433 13.16 11.82 -2.21
N SER A 434 13.17 11.18 -3.37
CA SER A 434 12.80 11.81 -4.65
C SER A 434 11.32 12.17 -4.76
N GLY A 435 10.44 11.57 -3.97
CA GLY A 435 9.00 11.83 -4.05
C GLY A 435 8.40 12.44 -2.78
N GLY A 436 8.77 11.95 -1.62
CA GLY A 436 8.02 12.13 -0.39
C GLY A 436 8.50 13.25 0.51
N ILE A 437 9.79 13.35 0.82
CA ILE A 437 10.30 14.48 1.62
C ILE A 437 10.01 15.81 0.92
N SER A 438 9.86 15.82 -0.40
CA SER A 438 9.50 17.05 -1.11
C SER A 438 8.12 17.59 -0.74
N ARG A 439 7.17 16.82 -0.26
CA ARG A 439 5.85 17.31 0.19
C ARG A 439 5.76 17.49 1.70
N ALA A 440 6.05 16.48 2.50
CA ALA A 440 5.98 16.56 3.96
C ALA A 440 7.22 17.22 4.58
N GLY A 441 8.41 16.94 4.08
CA GLY A 441 9.66 17.52 4.57
C GLY A 441 9.80 19.00 4.35
N TYR A 442 9.15 19.57 3.32
CA TYR A 442 9.15 21.01 3.11
C TYR A 442 8.11 21.75 3.94
N THR A 443 7.11 21.06 4.46
CA THR A 443 6.04 21.65 5.28
C THR A 443 6.25 21.41 6.76
N HIS A 444 7.03 20.38 7.14
CA HIS A 444 7.29 20.05 8.53
C HIS A 444 8.67 20.53 8.97
N LYS A 445 8.71 21.39 9.98
CA LYS A 445 9.95 22.07 10.44
C LYS A 445 11.02 21.12 10.96
N ASP A 446 10.60 19.98 11.55
CA ASP A 446 11.47 19.00 12.20
C ASP A 446 11.81 17.80 11.30
N ALA A 447 11.35 17.79 10.03
CA ALA A 447 11.46 16.64 9.13
C ALA A 447 12.91 16.15 8.88
N PHE A 448 13.89 16.98 9.19
CA PHE A 448 15.31 16.69 9.04
C PHE A 448 16.05 16.53 10.38
N ASP A 449 15.34 16.50 11.51
CA ASP A 449 15.95 16.22 12.80
C ASP A 449 16.27 14.73 12.92
N THR A 450 17.45 14.39 13.45
CA THR A 450 17.95 13.01 13.57
C THR A 450 17.19 12.17 14.58
N ALA A 451 16.47 12.84 15.50
CA ALA A 451 15.51 12.25 16.41
C ALA A 451 14.31 13.19 16.57
N GLN A 452 13.13 12.65 16.44
CA GLN A 452 11.87 13.37 16.58
C GLN A 452 10.95 12.53 17.47
N LEU A 453 10.38 13.16 18.51
CA LEU A 453 9.47 12.50 19.44
C LEU A 453 8.20 13.34 19.58
N TYR A 454 7.04 12.74 19.34
CA TYR A 454 5.74 13.42 19.41
C TYR A 454 4.78 12.65 20.32
N HIS A 455 3.97 13.40 21.10
CA HIS A 455 2.90 12.83 21.90
C HIS A 455 1.57 12.96 21.14
N LEU A 456 1.10 11.88 20.55
CA LEU A 456 -0.02 11.86 19.60
C LEU A 456 -1.36 12.34 20.17
N GLY A 457 -1.64 12.08 21.46
CA GLY A 457 -2.87 12.53 22.12
C GLY A 457 -2.89 14.03 22.41
N ARG A 458 -1.72 14.66 22.68
CA ARG A 458 -1.60 16.10 22.99
C ARG A 458 -1.21 16.96 21.78
N ASP A 459 -0.66 16.31 20.77
CA ASP A 459 -0.18 16.92 19.53
C ASP A 459 -0.48 16.00 18.34
N PRO A 460 -1.76 15.82 18.00
CA PRO A 460 -2.16 14.89 16.92
C PRO A 460 -1.60 15.28 15.56
N GLY A 461 -1.22 16.55 15.38
CA GLY A 461 -0.57 17.07 14.17
C GLY A 461 0.96 16.96 14.17
N GLU A 462 1.56 16.40 15.25
CA GLU A 462 3.01 16.16 15.36
C GLU A 462 3.87 17.41 15.12
N GLN A 463 3.45 18.57 15.67
CA GLN A 463 4.07 19.88 15.43
C GLN A 463 5.16 20.23 16.45
N ARG A 464 5.23 19.54 17.60
CA ARG A 464 6.16 19.83 18.69
C ARG A 464 7.11 18.68 18.93
N ASN A 465 8.33 18.77 18.39
CA ASN A 465 9.37 17.77 18.65
C ASN A 465 9.84 17.86 20.12
N LEU A 466 9.65 16.76 20.85
CA LEU A 466 9.98 16.62 22.27
C LEU A 466 11.32 15.90 22.50
N ALA A 467 12.02 15.42 21.46
CA ALA A 467 13.25 14.61 21.57
C ALA A 467 14.38 15.31 22.34
N GLY A 468 14.48 16.66 22.25
CA GLY A 468 15.47 17.45 22.98
C GLY A 468 15.02 17.94 24.35
N LYS A 469 13.88 17.49 24.89
CA LYS A 469 13.33 17.94 26.16
C LYS A 469 13.72 17.00 27.30
N PRO A 470 14.41 17.49 28.37
CA PRO A 470 14.87 16.65 29.49
C PRO A 470 13.74 15.84 30.13
N GLU A 471 12.54 16.43 30.28
CA GLU A 471 11.36 15.80 30.88
C GLU A 471 10.84 14.58 30.07
N HIS A 472 11.23 14.47 28.80
CA HIS A 472 10.87 13.35 27.90
C HIS A 472 12.03 12.40 27.60
N ALA A 473 13.19 12.56 28.24
CA ALA A 473 14.38 11.73 27.99
C ALA A 473 14.15 10.24 28.27
N SER A 474 13.41 9.92 29.31
CA SER A 474 13.05 8.53 29.64
C SER A 474 12.17 7.89 28.57
N GLN A 475 11.18 8.62 28.06
CA GLN A 475 10.29 8.15 27.00
C GLN A 475 11.05 7.96 25.68
N LEU A 476 11.91 8.93 25.32
CA LEU A 476 12.79 8.82 24.15
C LEU A 476 13.66 7.56 24.23
N LYS A 477 14.32 7.34 25.39
CA LYS A 477 15.14 6.15 25.63
C LYS A 477 14.36 4.85 25.46
N LYS A 478 13.16 4.77 26.02
CA LYS A 478 12.27 3.59 25.90
C LYS A 478 11.97 3.30 24.41
N MET A 479 11.57 4.30 23.65
CA MET A 479 11.21 4.12 22.25
C MET A 479 12.43 3.82 21.37
N MET A 480 13.60 4.40 21.68
CA MET A 480 14.87 4.03 21.02
C MET A 480 15.25 2.57 21.27
N GLN A 481 15.04 2.06 22.49
CA GLN A 481 15.26 0.65 22.80
C GLN A 481 14.30 -0.25 22.00
N THR A 482 13.02 0.10 21.91
CA THR A 482 12.06 -0.63 21.05
C THR A 482 12.51 -0.63 19.60
N LEU A 483 12.96 0.53 19.06
CA LEU A 483 13.49 0.60 17.71
C LEU A 483 14.70 -0.31 17.52
N THR A 484 15.64 -0.33 18.47
CA THR A 484 16.84 -1.19 18.39
C THR A 484 16.44 -2.66 18.31
N THR A 485 15.48 -3.11 19.13
CA THR A 485 14.97 -4.50 19.06
C THR A 485 14.34 -4.82 17.70
N VAL A 486 13.55 -3.89 17.13
CA VAL A 486 12.95 -4.11 15.80
C VAL A 486 14.03 -4.18 14.71
N LEU A 487 15.11 -3.40 14.84
CA LEU A 487 16.20 -3.40 13.85
C LEU A 487 16.96 -4.73 13.79
N GLU A 488 16.86 -5.60 14.80
CA GLU A 488 17.42 -6.97 14.77
C GLU A 488 16.79 -7.85 13.67
N VAL A 489 15.60 -7.49 13.16
CA VAL A 489 14.96 -8.13 11.99
C VAL A 489 15.78 -7.89 10.70
N PHE A 490 16.65 -6.89 10.69
CA PHE A 490 17.49 -6.52 9.54
C PHE A 490 19.00 -6.82 9.80
N PRO A 491 19.42 -8.06 10.07
CA PRO A 491 20.77 -8.36 10.50
C PRO A 491 21.86 -7.97 9.48
N ASP A 492 21.49 -7.93 8.20
CA ASP A 492 22.37 -7.57 7.09
C ASP A 492 22.37 -6.06 6.78
N HIS A 493 21.55 -5.25 7.45
CA HIS A 493 21.35 -3.84 7.13
C HIS A 493 21.45 -2.94 8.37
N PRO A 494 22.68 -2.59 8.79
CA PRO A 494 22.92 -1.73 9.95
C PRO A 494 22.22 -0.36 9.81
N TYR A 495 21.94 0.26 10.96
CA TYR A 495 21.25 1.54 11.00
C TYR A 495 21.90 2.52 11.98
N GLY A 496 22.91 3.24 11.51
CA GLY A 496 23.68 4.18 12.33
C GLY A 496 24.24 3.53 13.60
N GLU A 497 24.27 4.27 14.68
CA GLU A 497 24.71 3.79 16.01
C GLU A 497 23.71 2.87 16.71
N LEU A 498 22.47 2.80 16.21
CA LEU A 498 21.41 1.98 16.82
C LEU A 498 21.60 0.49 16.51
N PHE A 499 22.30 0.19 15.43
CA PHE A 499 22.65 -1.18 15.06
C PHE A 499 24.10 -1.21 14.59
N PRO A 500 25.05 -1.69 15.39
CA PRO A 500 26.47 -1.69 15.08
C PRO A 500 26.83 -2.48 13.83
N GLY A 501 27.77 -2.00 13.07
CA GLY A 501 28.34 -2.66 11.89
C GLY A 501 27.99 -1.95 10.58
N GLY A 502 28.74 -2.30 9.52
CA GLY A 502 28.55 -1.75 8.19
C GLY A 502 28.95 -0.28 8.03
N ASP A 503 28.62 0.28 6.88
CA ASP A 503 28.99 1.63 6.47
C ASP A 503 27.81 2.62 6.68
N THR A 504 27.59 3.02 7.94
CA THR A 504 26.54 3.97 8.32
C THR A 504 27.08 5.18 9.06
N THR A 505 26.32 6.28 9.05
CA THR A 505 26.71 7.51 9.74
C THR A 505 26.20 7.53 11.18
N GLY A 506 27.00 8.09 12.08
CA GLY A 506 26.56 8.49 13.41
C GLY A 506 25.66 9.74 13.38
N PRO A 507 25.12 10.15 14.56
CA PRO A 507 24.19 11.28 14.66
C PRO A 507 24.78 12.61 14.17
N GLU A 508 26.03 12.89 14.45
CA GLU A 508 26.69 14.15 14.08
C GLU A 508 26.85 14.28 12.56
N GLU A 509 27.32 13.21 11.90
CA GLU A 509 27.48 13.18 10.44
C GLU A 509 26.13 13.26 9.73
N ALA A 510 25.14 12.53 10.25
CA ALA A 510 23.78 12.61 9.74
C ALA A 510 23.18 14.02 9.91
N ALA A 511 23.39 14.68 11.06
CA ALA A 511 22.94 16.05 11.30
C ALA A 511 23.64 17.04 10.35
N ALA A 512 24.92 16.88 10.08
CA ALA A 512 25.65 17.70 9.12
C ALA A 512 25.13 17.53 7.68
N LEU A 513 24.84 16.29 7.27
CA LEU A 513 24.21 16.01 5.98
C LEU A 513 22.83 16.69 5.88
N LEU A 514 21.99 16.50 6.88
CA LEU A 514 20.63 17.02 6.89
C LEU A 514 20.58 18.54 6.90
N LYS A 515 21.53 19.20 7.57
CA LYS A 515 21.69 20.65 7.50
C LYS A 515 21.98 21.11 6.07
N ARG A 516 22.85 20.41 5.34
CA ARG A 516 23.13 20.70 3.92
C ARG A 516 21.89 20.45 3.04
N VAL A 517 21.19 19.35 3.27
CA VAL A 517 19.93 19.03 2.56
C VAL A 517 18.86 20.10 2.82
N LYS A 518 18.70 20.52 4.08
CA LYS A 518 17.76 21.59 4.46
C LYS A 518 18.09 22.92 3.76
N ILE A 519 19.37 23.28 3.67
CA ILE A 519 19.82 24.46 2.94
C ILE A 519 19.56 24.32 1.44
N ALA A 520 19.85 23.16 0.86
CA ALA A 520 19.71 22.91 -0.58
C ALA A 520 18.24 22.75 -1.04
N TYR A 521 17.38 22.16 -0.20
CA TYR A 521 16.02 21.73 -0.55
C TYR A 521 14.92 22.21 0.40
N GLY A 522 15.22 23.02 1.41
CA GLY A 522 14.24 23.56 2.35
C GLY A 522 13.17 24.47 1.71
N PRO A 523 12.21 24.99 2.48
CA PRO A 523 11.10 25.81 1.97
C PRO A 523 11.56 26.95 1.05
N ASP A 524 12.72 27.53 1.36
CA ASP A 524 13.32 28.60 0.54
C ASP A 524 13.87 28.12 -0.81
N ALA A 525 14.19 26.84 -0.96
CA ALA A 525 14.75 26.30 -2.21
C ALA A 525 13.71 26.28 -3.35
N LYS A 526 12.42 26.06 -3.04
CA LYS A 526 11.35 26.18 -4.05
C LYS A 526 11.15 27.63 -4.48
N SER A 527 11.19 28.56 -3.54
CA SER A 527 11.12 29.99 -3.80
C SER A 527 12.34 30.44 -4.60
N LYS A 528 13.56 30.05 -4.21
CA LYS A 528 14.80 30.30 -4.96
C LYS A 528 14.76 29.71 -6.37
N LYS A 529 14.27 28.48 -6.54
CA LYS A 529 14.17 27.82 -7.86
C LYS A 529 13.11 28.50 -8.75
N ARG A 530 11.99 28.98 -8.18
CA ARG A 530 11.00 29.81 -8.88
C ARG A 530 11.56 31.18 -9.25
N LEU A 531 12.31 31.82 -8.37
CA LEU A 531 13.00 33.09 -8.63
C LEU A 531 14.05 32.93 -9.75
N LEU A 532 14.93 31.93 -9.66
CA LEU A 532 15.92 31.61 -10.69
C LEU A 532 15.28 31.30 -12.04
N LYS A 533 14.15 30.58 -12.04
CA LYS A 533 13.40 30.29 -13.27
C LYS A 533 12.75 31.55 -13.86
N ARG A 534 12.28 32.49 -13.01
CA ARG A 534 11.78 33.81 -13.42
C ARG A 534 12.89 34.71 -13.95
N GLN A 535 14.06 34.70 -13.30
CA GLN A 535 15.24 35.48 -13.74
C GLN A 535 15.80 34.95 -15.07
N ARG A 536 15.87 33.63 -15.26
CA ARG A 536 16.25 33.02 -16.55
C ARG A 536 15.26 33.29 -17.69
N LYS A 537 13.94 33.37 -17.37
CA LYS A 537 12.92 33.78 -18.35
C LYS A 537 13.01 35.27 -18.69
N LYS A 538 13.36 36.12 -17.74
CA LYS A 538 13.60 37.55 -18.01
C LYS A 538 14.86 37.79 -18.85
N LYS A 539 15.98 37.05 -18.58
CA LYS A 539 17.21 37.12 -19.39
C LYS A 539 17.09 36.54 -20.80
N LYS A 540 16.05 35.77 -21.10
CA LYS A 540 15.76 35.27 -22.46
C LYS A 540 14.79 36.17 -23.24
N LYS A 541 14.23 37.22 -22.61
CA LYS A 541 13.32 38.16 -23.25
C LYS A 541 13.97 39.56 -23.49
N ASN A 542 15.17 39.75 -22.95
CA ASN A 542 16.08 40.83 -23.28
C ASN A 542 17.28 40.28 -24.08
#